data_709a9dd90a93f9bcaa21402faca4202c
#
_entry.id   709a9dd90a93f9bcaa21402faca4202c
#
_cell.length_a   1.000
_cell.length_b   1.000
_cell.length_c   1.000
_cell.angle_alpha   90.00
_cell.angle_beta   90.00
_cell.angle_gamma   90.00
#
_symmetry.space_group_name_H-M   'P 1'
#
loop_
_entity.id
_entity.type
_entity.pdbx_description
1 polymer ?
#
loop_
_entity_poly.entity_id
_entity_poly.type
_entity_poly.pdbx_seq_one_letter_code
_entity_poly.pdbx_strand_id
1 'polypeptide(L)'
;MKQKNHDFLIEIFEEVHKKNQKSILMLIGGGELEKTIKEKIRSKNLENFVIFLNNVPNVNEYYQAMDVFVLPSLYEGLPVVGIEAQTSGLKCVFANTISSEVKITNNVTFLGLDDSTKKWAEEILKNKNYYKREDMTVQVTKSGYSIKEEAKKMQRLYEKIGENS
;
A
#
# COMPACT_ATOMS: atom_id res chain seq x y z
N MET A 1 14.65 3.68 2.52
CA MET A 1 15.15 2.62 1.58
C MET A 1 14.86 3.04 0.14
N LYS A 2 15.85 2.99 -0.76
CA LYS A 2 15.68 3.29 -2.20
C LYS A 2 14.62 2.39 -2.87
N GLN A 3 14.49 1.16 -2.40
CA GLN A 3 13.57 0.14 -2.88
C GLN A 3 12.12 0.63 -3.00
N LYS A 4 11.62 1.41 -2.03
CA LYS A 4 10.24 1.93 -2.01
C LYS A 4 9.98 3.04 -3.03
N ASN A 5 11.02 3.55 -3.70
CA ASN A 5 10.94 4.50 -4.81
C ASN A 5 10.14 5.77 -4.50
N HIS A 6 10.43 6.40 -3.35
CA HIS A 6 9.74 7.61 -2.92
C HIS A 6 9.91 8.77 -3.92
N ASP A 7 11.01 8.79 -4.66
CA ASP A 7 11.22 9.79 -5.71
C ASP A 7 10.11 9.76 -6.76
N PHE A 8 9.78 8.58 -7.25
CA PHE A 8 8.70 8.39 -8.22
C PHE A 8 7.33 8.61 -7.58
N LEU A 9 7.14 8.20 -6.32
CA LEU A 9 5.90 8.45 -5.57
C LEU A 9 5.59 9.96 -5.46
N ILE A 10 6.61 10.79 -5.20
CA ILE A 10 6.44 12.24 -5.11
C ILE A 10 6.05 12.83 -6.47
N GLU A 11 6.63 12.33 -7.57
CA GLU A 11 6.29 12.76 -8.93
C GLU A 11 4.85 12.35 -9.29
N ILE A 12 4.42 11.15 -8.91
CA ILE A 12 3.03 10.72 -9.05
C ILE A 12 2.11 11.64 -8.25
N PHE A 13 2.48 11.93 -7.00
CA PHE A 13 1.66 12.78 -6.13
C PHE A 13 1.54 14.21 -6.65
N GLU A 14 2.58 14.77 -7.25
CA GLU A 14 2.51 16.08 -7.93
C GLU A 14 1.42 16.09 -9.00
N GLU A 15 1.32 15.03 -9.83
CA GLU A 15 0.28 14.93 -10.85
C GLU A 15 -1.12 14.71 -10.24
N VAL A 16 -1.21 13.96 -9.14
CA VAL A 16 -2.46 13.81 -8.37
C VAL A 16 -2.91 15.15 -7.83
N HIS A 17 -1.99 15.91 -7.20
CA HIS A 17 -2.31 17.19 -6.59
C HIS A 17 -2.70 18.26 -7.63
N LYS A 18 -2.07 18.29 -8.80
CA LYS A 18 -2.48 19.16 -9.92
C LYS A 18 -3.94 18.93 -10.35
N LYS A 19 -4.40 17.67 -10.34
CA LYS A 19 -5.78 17.30 -10.71
C LYS A 19 -6.76 17.42 -9.54
N ASN A 20 -6.28 17.32 -8.30
CA ASN A 20 -7.08 17.42 -7.09
C ASN A 20 -6.29 18.10 -5.96
N GLN A 21 -6.42 19.41 -5.87
CA GLN A 21 -5.70 20.25 -4.89
C GLN A 21 -6.04 19.95 -3.42
N LYS A 22 -7.06 19.14 -3.16
CA LYS A 22 -7.41 18.66 -1.80
C LYS A 22 -6.71 17.36 -1.42
N SER A 23 -5.91 16.79 -2.33
CA SER A 23 -5.17 15.55 -2.05
C SER A 23 -4.06 15.79 -1.05
N ILE A 24 -3.89 14.84 -0.14
CA ILE A 24 -2.82 14.78 0.85
C ILE A 24 -2.06 13.47 0.64
N LEU A 25 -0.74 13.52 0.61
CA LEU A 25 0.12 12.35 0.66
C LEU A 25 0.52 12.07 2.11
N MET A 26 0.28 10.86 2.58
CA MET A 26 0.75 10.42 3.89
C MET A 26 1.90 9.43 3.72
N LEU A 27 3.04 9.72 4.33
CA LEU A 27 4.22 8.87 4.37
C LEU A 27 4.42 8.37 5.80
N ILE A 28 4.31 7.06 6.00
CA ILE A 28 4.46 6.43 7.32
C ILE A 28 5.76 5.65 7.36
N GLY A 29 6.57 5.91 8.36
CA GLY A 29 7.87 5.33 8.59
C GLY A 29 8.99 6.35 8.50
N GLY A 30 10.19 5.94 8.85
CA GLY A 30 11.39 6.77 8.82
C GLY A 30 12.54 6.06 8.10
N GLY A 31 13.66 6.76 7.94
CA GLY A 31 14.88 6.19 7.39
C GLY A 31 15.83 7.25 6.84
N GLU A 32 17.00 6.80 6.41
CA GLU A 32 18.12 7.65 5.97
C GLU A 32 17.76 8.61 4.83
N LEU A 33 16.77 8.26 4.00
CA LEU A 33 16.35 9.09 2.86
C LEU A 33 15.36 10.19 3.23
N GLU A 34 14.93 10.30 4.48
CA GLU A 34 13.88 11.25 4.89
C GLU A 34 14.26 12.70 4.52
N LYS A 35 15.52 13.09 4.75
CA LYS A 35 16.01 14.43 4.41
C LYS A 35 15.89 14.70 2.90
N THR A 36 16.36 13.78 2.07
CA THR A 36 16.30 13.88 0.60
C THR A 36 14.86 13.95 0.11
N ILE A 37 13.96 13.13 0.69
CA ILE A 37 12.53 13.13 0.36
C ILE A 37 11.90 14.49 0.69
N LYS A 38 12.19 15.05 1.87
CA LYS A 38 11.70 16.38 2.28
C LYS A 38 12.23 17.50 1.38
N GLU A 39 13.50 17.43 0.96
CA GLU A 39 14.09 18.39 0.01
C GLU A 39 13.38 18.32 -1.35
N LYS A 40 13.10 17.12 -1.86
CA LYS A 40 12.35 16.93 -3.11
C LYS A 40 10.92 17.46 -3.01
N ILE A 41 10.20 17.21 -1.93
CA ILE A 41 8.86 17.74 -1.68
C ILE A 41 8.88 19.27 -1.68
N ARG A 42 9.87 19.88 -1.01
CA ARG A 42 10.06 21.34 -0.98
C ARG A 42 10.31 21.92 -2.36
N SER A 43 11.17 21.28 -3.15
CA SER A 43 11.48 21.74 -4.52
C SER A 43 10.26 21.74 -5.45
N LYS A 44 9.20 21.02 -5.08
CA LYS A 44 7.92 20.94 -5.80
C LYS A 44 6.79 21.77 -5.16
N ASN A 45 7.07 22.52 -4.07
CA ASN A 45 6.10 23.30 -3.29
C ASN A 45 4.93 22.43 -2.75
N LEU A 46 5.23 21.22 -2.31
CA LEU A 46 4.23 20.25 -1.83
C LEU A 46 4.24 20.07 -0.31
N GLU A 47 5.00 20.88 0.47
CA GLU A 47 5.20 20.68 1.91
C GLU A 47 3.88 20.70 2.70
N ASN A 48 2.96 21.57 2.29
CA ASN A 48 1.67 21.71 2.97
C ASN A 48 0.69 20.57 2.66
N PHE A 49 1.05 19.68 1.74
CA PHE A 49 0.19 18.59 1.26
C PHE A 49 0.78 17.22 1.52
N VAL A 50 1.90 17.14 2.25
CA VAL A 50 2.55 15.89 2.62
C VAL A 50 2.67 15.78 4.14
N ILE A 51 2.13 14.72 4.69
CA ILE A 51 2.21 14.39 6.11
C ILE A 51 3.26 13.30 6.31
N PHE A 52 4.25 13.58 7.15
CA PHE A 52 5.21 12.57 7.59
C PHE A 52 4.81 12.07 8.98
N LEU A 53 4.65 10.78 9.09
CA LEU A 53 4.45 10.09 10.35
C LEU A 53 5.61 9.12 10.57
N ASN A 54 6.31 9.25 11.67
CA ASN A 54 7.31 8.26 12.09
C ASN A 54 6.63 6.93 12.43
N ASN A 55 7.34 6.01 13.06
CA ASN A 55 6.76 4.73 13.46
C ASN A 55 5.49 4.93 14.30
N VAL A 56 4.36 4.51 13.72
CA VAL A 56 3.06 4.57 14.39
C VAL A 56 2.69 3.18 14.91
N PRO A 57 2.20 3.05 16.14
CA PRO A 57 1.88 1.73 16.71
C PRO A 57 0.65 1.09 16.05
N ASN A 58 -0.31 1.91 15.59
CA ASN A 58 -1.62 1.46 15.09
C ASN A 58 -1.81 1.84 13.62
N VAL A 59 -0.96 1.33 12.72
CA VAL A 59 -1.02 1.65 11.28
C VAL A 59 -2.39 1.35 10.64
N ASN A 60 -3.10 0.37 11.16
CA ASN A 60 -4.45 0.01 10.72
C ASN A 60 -5.48 1.16 10.87
N GLU A 61 -5.34 2.02 11.87
CA GLU A 61 -6.20 3.20 12.04
C GLU A 61 -5.94 4.22 10.92
N TYR A 62 -4.68 4.38 10.52
CA TYR A 62 -4.32 5.25 9.40
C TYR A 62 -4.85 4.72 8.07
N TYR A 63 -4.81 3.39 7.84
CA TYR A 63 -5.44 2.81 6.65
C TYR A 63 -6.95 3.14 6.58
N GLN A 64 -7.65 3.25 7.71
CA GLN A 64 -9.05 3.65 7.72
C GLN A 64 -9.26 5.12 7.29
N ALA A 65 -8.28 5.99 7.47
CA ALA A 65 -8.33 7.39 7.07
C ALA A 65 -7.88 7.65 5.61
N MET A 66 -7.25 6.65 4.95
CA MET A 66 -6.76 6.76 3.57
C MET A 66 -7.86 6.44 2.55
N ASP A 67 -7.73 6.94 1.33
CA ASP A 67 -8.59 6.59 0.18
C ASP A 67 -7.92 5.57 -0.74
N VAL A 68 -6.61 5.69 -0.95
CA VAL A 68 -5.82 4.83 -1.86
C VAL A 68 -4.45 4.56 -1.23
N PHE A 69 -3.99 3.34 -1.34
CA PHE A 69 -2.63 2.95 -1.00
C PHE A 69 -1.80 2.76 -2.26
N VAL A 70 -0.63 3.41 -2.33
CA VAL A 70 0.24 3.42 -3.52
C VAL A 70 1.62 2.87 -3.16
N LEU A 71 2.10 1.88 -3.90
CA LEU A 71 3.40 1.27 -3.70
C LEU A 71 4.16 1.12 -5.03
N PRO A 72 4.92 2.16 -5.46
CA PRO A 72 5.67 2.14 -6.70
C PRO A 72 7.09 1.58 -6.49
N SER A 73 7.22 0.51 -5.71
CA SER A 73 8.51 -0.09 -5.35
C SER A 73 9.25 -0.61 -6.57
N LEU A 74 10.57 -0.49 -6.56
CA LEU A 74 11.44 -1.01 -7.62
C LEU A 74 11.40 -2.54 -7.68
N TYR A 75 11.28 -3.18 -6.53
CA TYR A 75 11.10 -4.63 -6.37
C TYR A 75 10.55 -4.94 -4.98
N GLU A 76 9.70 -5.93 -4.88
CA GLU A 76 9.20 -6.51 -3.61
C GLU A 76 8.86 -7.99 -3.87
N GLY A 77 9.14 -8.84 -2.90
CA GLY A 77 8.57 -10.18 -2.89
C GLY A 77 7.09 -10.09 -2.50
N LEU A 78 6.81 -10.20 -1.21
CA LEU A 78 5.46 -10.06 -0.66
C LEU A 78 5.42 -8.89 0.34
N PRO A 79 5.04 -7.68 -0.07
CA PRO A 79 4.97 -6.52 0.83
C PRO A 79 3.79 -6.66 1.80
N VAL A 80 4.08 -6.92 3.06
CA VAL A 80 3.07 -7.07 4.14
C VAL A 80 2.17 -5.83 4.22
N VAL A 81 2.72 -4.63 4.07
CA VAL A 81 1.96 -3.37 4.05
C VAL A 81 0.89 -3.34 2.95
N GLY A 82 1.13 -4.04 1.82
CA GLY A 82 0.16 -4.17 0.73
C GLY A 82 -0.98 -5.12 1.10
N ILE A 83 -0.71 -6.17 1.87
CA ILE A 83 -1.73 -7.07 2.42
C ILE A 83 -2.60 -6.34 3.45
N GLU A 84 -1.96 -5.58 4.37
CA GLU A 84 -2.63 -4.79 5.40
C GLU A 84 -3.57 -3.73 4.80
N ALA A 85 -3.10 -3.00 3.78
CA ALA A 85 -3.90 -2.02 3.08
C ALA A 85 -5.15 -2.65 2.42
N GLN A 86 -4.99 -3.80 1.76
CA GLN A 86 -6.10 -4.55 1.16
C GLN A 86 -7.06 -5.09 2.22
N THR A 87 -6.54 -5.59 3.35
CA THR A 87 -7.37 -6.06 4.48
C THR A 87 -8.23 -4.93 5.04
N SER A 88 -7.74 -3.69 5.01
CA SER A 88 -8.49 -2.49 5.39
C SER A 88 -9.47 -2.03 4.31
N GLY A 89 -9.65 -2.79 3.24
CA GLY A 89 -10.56 -2.46 2.14
C GLY A 89 -10.09 -1.32 1.24
N LEU A 90 -8.81 -0.94 1.28
CA LEU A 90 -8.28 0.11 0.43
C LEU A 90 -8.17 -0.32 -1.04
N LYS A 91 -8.39 0.64 -1.93
CA LYS A 91 -7.88 0.54 -3.30
C LYS A 91 -6.35 0.61 -3.24
N CYS A 92 -5.69 -0.30 -3.93
CA CYS A 92 -4.24 -0.38 -3.97
C CYS A 92 -3.73 -0.23 -5.40
N VAL A 93 -2.70 0.60 -5.59
CA VAL A 93 -2.01 0.76 -6.88
C VAL A 93 -0.54 0.39 -6.66
N PHE A 94 -0.13 -0.71 -7.26
CA PHE A 94 1.22 -1.29 -7.09
C PHE A 94 2.01 -1.23 -8.38
N ALA A 95 3.33 -1.16 -8.26
CA ALA A 95 4.20 -1.39 -9.40
C ALA A 95 4.14 -2.88 -9.84
N ASN A 96 4.21 -3.13 -11.14
CA ASN A 96 4.22 -4.48 -11.71
C ASN A 96 5.53 -5.25 -11.45
N THR A 97 6.50 -4.60 -10.83
CA THR A 97 7.74 -5.19 -10.28
C THR A 97 7.53 -5.91 -8.95
N ILE A 98 6.35 -5.76 -8.34
CA ILE A 98 5.94 -6.45 -7.13
C ILE A 98 5.31 -7.79 -7.52
N SER A 99 5.61 -8.87 -6.75
CA SER A 99 4.99 -10.17 -6.99
C SER A 99 3.47 -10.07 -7.04
N SER A 100 2.85 -10.71 -8.04
CA SER A 100 1.39 -10.77 -8.17
C SER A 100 0.71 -11.50 -7.02
N GLU A 101 1.42 -12.28 -6.22
CA GLU A 101 0.93 -12.94 -5.01
C GLU A 101 0.39 -11.95 -3.96
N VAL A 102 0.85 -10.67 -4.01
CA VAL A 102 0.32 -9.62 -3.14
C VAL A 102 -1.16 -9.33 -3.40
N LYS A 103 -1.68 -9.67 -4.59
CA LYS A 103 -3.08 -9.40 -4.94
C LYS A 103 -4.01 -10.43 -4.31
N ILE A 104 -4.51 -10.12 -3.12
CA ILE A 104 -5.45 -10.95 -2.37
C ILE A 104 -6.90 -10.46 -2.45
N THR A 105 -7.12 -9.28 -3.06
CA THR A 105 -8.45 -8.70 -3.28
C THR A 105 -8.60 -8.17 -4.71
N ASN A 106 -9.84 -7.85 -5.10
CA ASN A 106 -10.12 -7.24 -6.40
C ASN A 106 -9.79 -5.74 -6.48
N ASN A 107 -9.41 -5.13 -5.36
CA ASN A 107 -9.13 -3.69 -5.25
C ASN A 107 -7.68 -3.34 -5.64
N VAL A 108 -6.97 -4.21 -6.33
CA VAL A 108 -5.56 -4.02 -6.71
C VAL A 108 -5.41 -3.80 -8.20
N THR A 109 -4.73 -2.73 -8.57
CA THR A 109 -4.28 -2.43 -9.92
C THR A 109 -2.75 -2.44 -9.97
N PHE A 110 -2.16 -3.05 -10.99
CA PHE A 110 -0.72 -3.00 -11.26
C PHE A 110 -0.44 -2.04 -12.40
N LEU A 111 0.60 -1.22 -12.26
CA LEU A 111 1.12 -0.30 -13.29
C LEU A 111 2.63 -0.49 -13.47
N GLY A 112 3.13 -0.22 -14.66
CA GLY A 112 4.56 -0.22 -14.95
C GLY A 112 5.27 0.98 -14.31
N LEU A 113 6.53 0.80 -13.94
CA LEU A 113 7.39 1.93 -13.53
C LEU A 113 7.82 2.80 -14.73
N ASP A 114 7.69 2.29 -15.94
CA ASP A 114 7.84 2.97 -17.22
C ASP A 114 6.57 3.70 -17.68
N ASP A 115 5.43 3.42 -17.04
CA ASP A 115 4.22 4.20 -17.24
C ASP A 115 4.40 5.64 -16.72
N SER A 116 3.79 6.61 -17.40
CA SER A 116 3.89 8.01 -16.99
C SER A 116 3.25 8.26 -15.63
N THR A 117 3.79 9.24 -14.88
CA THR A 117 3.21 9.69 -13.60
C THR A 117 1.76 10.15 -13.74
N LYS A 118 1.40 10.67 -14.93
CA LYS A 118 0.00 11.04 -15.27
C LYS A 118 -0.92 9.82 -15.29
N LYS A 119 -0.48 8.70 -15.87
CA LYS A 119 -1.25 7.44 -15.89
C LYS A 119 -1.46 6.90 -14.48
N TRP A 120 -0.42 6.95 -13.64
CA TRP A 120 -0.53 6.60 -12.22
C TRP A 120 -1.53 7.50 -11.48
N ALA A 121 -1.44 8.82 -11.69
CA ALA A 121 -2.36 9.78 -11.08
C ALA A 121 -3.82 9.57 -11.53
N GLU A 122 -4.06 9.25 -12.79
CA GLU A 122 -5.38 8.93 -13.32
C GLU A 122 -5.95 7.68 -12.67
N GLU A 123 -5.15 6.62 -12.52
CA GLU A 123 -5.60 5.41 -11.85
C GLU A 123 -5.90 5.66 -10.37
N ILE A 124 -5.06 6.42 -9.67
CA ILE A 124 -5.27 6.79 -8.26
C ILE A 124 -6.59 7.55 -8.07
N LEU A 125 -6.87 8.51 -8.95
CA LEU A 125 -8.06 9.36 -8.88
C LEU A 125 -9.34 8.70 -9.43
N LYS A 126 -9.21 7.56 -10.07
CA LYS A 126 -10.35 6.82 -10.64
C LYS A 126 -11.32 6.37 -9.55
N ASN A 127 -12.60 6.59 -9.76
CA ASN A 127 -13.67 6.20 -8.83
C ASN A 127 -13.63 6.87 -7.43
N LYS A 128 -12.90 7.98 -7.28
CA LYS A 128 -12.76 8.70 -6.02
C LYS A 128 -14.09 9.00 -5.31
N ASN A 129 -15.16 9.30 -6.05
CA ASN A 129 -16.43 9.75 -5.50
C ASN A 129 -17.42 8.60 -5.16
N TYR A 130 -17.12 7.37 -5.53
CA TYR A 130 -18.05 6.23 -5.44
C TYR A 130 -17.45 5.01 -4.72
N TYR A 131 -16.24 5.13 -4.21
CA TYR A 131 -15.58 4.01 -3.56
C TYR A 131 -16.17 3.80 -2.16
N LYS A 132 -16.99 2.76 -2.05
CA LYS A 132 -17.45 2.25 -0.74
C LYS A 132 -16.52 1.12 -0.32
N ARG A 133 -15.94 1.23 0.86
CA ARG A 133 -15.16 0.14 1.42
C ARG A 133 -16.02 -1.07 1.67
N GLU A 134 -15.52 -2.20 1.27
CA GLU A 134 -16.12 -3.50 1.51
C GLU A 134 -15.36 -4.23 2.62
N ASP A 135 -16.05 -5.12 3.32
CA ASP A 135 -15.40 -6.04 4.25
C ASP A 135 -14.63 -7.10 3.46
N MET A 136 -13.30 -7.05 3.55
CA MET A 136 -12.40 -7.96 2.84
C MET A 136 -12.07 -9.23 3.64
N THR A 137 -12.64 -9.42 4.82
CA THR A 137 -12.32 -10.53 5.72
C THR A 137 -12.42 -11.90 5.04
N VAL A 138 -13.45 -12.11 4.22
CA VAL A 138 -13.65 -13.39 3.50
C VAL A 138 -12.55 -13.61 2.46
N GLN A 139 -12.19 -12.59 1.68
CA GLN A 139 -11.16 -12.70 0.65
C GLN A 139 -9.78 -12.93 1.27
N VAL A 140 -9.45 -12.16 2.31
CA VAL A 140 -8.19 -12.26 3.06
C VAL A 140 -8.03 -13.64 3.71
N THR A 141 -9.11 -14.16 4.31
CA THR A 141 -9.12 -15.51 4.92
C THR A 141 -8.89 -16.60 3.87
N LYS A 142 -9.60 -16.52 2.73
CA LYS A 142 -9.42 -17.48 1.62
C LYS A 142 -8.00 -17.46 1.03
N SER A 143 -7.35 -16.32 1.07
CA SER A 143 -5.98 -16.15 0.59
C SER A 143 -4.90 -16.59 1.59
N GLY A 144 -5.28 -17.12 2.76
CA GLY A 144 -4.34 -17.66 3.75
C GLY A 144 -3.70 -16.60 4.67
N TYR A 145 -4.27 -15.39 4.76
CA TYR A 145 -3.74 -14.31 5.61
C TYR A 145 -4.53 -14.10 6.91
N SER A 146 -5.45 -15.02 7.25
CA SER A 146 -6.09 -15.01 8.56
C SER A 146 -5.24 -15.75 9.57
N ILE A 147 -4.54 -15.04 10.45
CA ILE A 147 -3.70 -15.64 11.47
C ILE A 147 -4.45 -16.66 12.32
N LYS A 148 -5.73 -16.41 12.60
CA LYS A 148 -6.59 -17.33 13.38
C LYS A 148 -6.80 -18.67 12.66
N GLU A 149 -7.06 -18.63 11.35
CA GLU A 149 -7.30 -19.86 10.59
C GLU A 149 -6.00 -20.59 10.27
N GLU A 150 -4.92 -19.87 10.00
CA GLU A 150 -3.60 -20.46 9.76
C GLU A 150 -3.02 -21.10 11.03
N ALA A 151 -3.23 -20.49 12.21
CA ALA A 151 -2.85 -21.09 13.49
C ALA A 151 -3.57 -22.42 13.73
N LYS A 152 -4.89 -22.50 13.43
CA LYS A 152 -5.65 -23.76 13.55
C LYS A 152 -5.13 -24.85 12.58
N LYS A 153 -4.79 -24.45 11.34
CA LYS A 153 -4.20 -25.40 10.37
C LYS A 153 -2.87 -25.96 10.88
N MET A 154 -2.02 -25.08 11.40
CA MET A 154 -0.73 -25.47 11.98
C MET A 154 -0.91 -26.40 13.17
N GLN A 155 -1.82 -26.09 14.10
CA GLN A 155 -2.14 -26.94 15.24
C GLN A 155 -2.55 -28.34 14.77
N ARG A 156 -3.50 -28.46 13.84
CA ARG A 156 -3.93 -29.75 13.30
C ARG A 156 -2.81 -30.54 12.63
N LEU A 157 -1.85 -29.84 12.00
CA LEU A 157 -0.67 -30.47 11.40
C LEU A 157 0.20 -31.11 12.49
N TYR A 158 0.47 -30.39 13.57
CA TYR A 158 1.27 -30.93 14.68
C TYR A 158 0.59 -32.10 15.40
N GLU A 159 -0.74 -32.03 15.61
CA GLU A 159 -1.53 -33.13 16.19
C GLU A 159 -1.37 -34.40 15.34
N LYS A 160 -1.52 -34.31 14.00
CA LYS A 160 -1.36 -35.45 13.09
C LYS A 160 0.08 -36.05 13.09
N ILE A 161 1.10 -35.21 13.23
CA ILE A 161 2.49 -35.68 13.31
C ILE A 161 2.72 -36.42 14.63
N GLY A 162 2.20 -35.90 15.75
CA GLY A 162 2.29 -36.52 17.04
C GLY A 162 1.54 -37.86 17.17
N GLU A 163 0.44 -38.05 16.44
CA GLU A 163 -0.30 -39.32 16.42
C GLU A 163 0.41 -40.44 15.62
N ASN A 164 1.35 -40.07 14.73
CA ASN A 164 2.10 -41.00 13.87
C ASN A 164 3.51 -41.25 14.38
N SER A 165 3.87 -40.78 15.57
CA SER A 165 5.15 -40.96 16.24
C SER A 165 5.01 -41.85 17.47
#